data_5ae18f208ec4e840dc046ffcd59e5f1e
#
_entry.id   5ae18f208ec4e840dc046ffcd59e5f1e
#
_cell.length_a   1.000
_cell.length_b   1.000
_cell.length_c   1.000
_cell.angle_alpha   90.00
_cell.angle_beta   90.00
_cell.angle_gamma   90.00
#
_symmetry.space_group_name_H-M   'P 1'
#
loop_
_entity.id
_entity.type
_entity.pdbx_description
1 polymer ?
#
loop_
_entity_poly.entity_id
_entity_poly.type
_entity_poly.pdbx_seq_one_letter_code
_entity_poly.pdbx_strand_id
1 'polypeptide(L)'
;MTFEMTKVLNGMGIVPDFYCYRHRLNLDDIKAHYGEAIQLNFITIKEPKLPFEWNITRFNSDVNKHVRDYDLVINSNNTSLGLDSKLNVLSYVHYPRKARLMGGISIKKLLDVGRDPMQLNALRYRWHSTVGPNDLQIANSAFTAARFEEHYQSKIDGILYPPVDIDFKEDKKVQNRIVSLGRFSPNKRQLEQIKMMAHLPEYDLYLIGFKNDHAYFDTCAQTIEKLGLKNVRLIADASEEERNGLLTSATFFIHSLREEPFGITTVQGIGAGCLPLVHNSGGQREVVPYSELRYESESDIPELVRGLEKSDQITELRKALQKHVRSYESKAFREQFKQLLEQKLPKS
;
A
#
# COMPACT_ATOMS: atom_id res chain seq x y z
N MET A 1 9.49 -1.36 2.46
CA MET A 1 9.68 -2.55 1.63
C MET A 1 11.05 -2.56 0.93
N THR A 2 11.32 -1.72 -0.08
CA THR A 2 12.59 -1.75 -0.84
C THR A 2 13.84 -1.75 0.07
N PHE A 3 13.86 -0.93 1.10
CA PHE A 3 14.97 -0.93 2.07
C PHE A 3 15.02 -2.18 2.95
N GLU A 4 13.89 -2.83 3.23
CA GLU A 4 13.90 -4.13 3.91
C GLU A 4 14.46 -5.24 3.00
N MET A 5 14.20 -5.19 1.69
CA MET A 5 14.88 -6.03 0.70
C MET A 5 16.39 -5.77 0.69
N THR A 6 16.79 -4.49 0.73
CA THR A 6 18.21 -4.09 0.80
C THR A 6 18.91 -4.68 2.03
N LYS A 7 18.28 -4.63 3.20
CA LYS A 7 18.84 -5.23 4.42
C LYS A 7 19.10 -6.73 4.26
N VAL A 8 18.20 -7.44 3.58
CA VAL A 8 18.40 -8.89 3.29
C VAL A 8 19.57 -9.10 2.36
N LEU A 9 19.66 -8.34 1.27
CA LEU A 9 20.78 -8.42 0.32
C LEU A 9 22.11 -8.12 1.01
N ASN A 10 22.17 -7.06 1.82
CA ASN A 10 23.38 -6.72 2.59
C ASN A 10 23.77 -7.85 3.56
N GLY A 11 22.80 -8.49 4.22
CA GLY A 11 23.04 -9.66 5.07
C GLY A 11 23.58 -10.89 4.31
N MET A 12 23.41 -10.91 2.98
CA MET A 12 23.98 -11.92 2.07
C MET A 12 25.31 -11.45 1.43
N GLY A 13 25.84 -10.30 1.83
CA GLY A 13 27.06 -9.70 1.27
C GLY A 13 26.86 -8.99 -0.07
N ILE A 14 25.60 -8.73 -0.48
CA ILE A 14 25.26 -8.08 -1.75
C ILE A 14 24.92 -6.61 -1.51
N VAL A 15 25.60 -5.72 -2.23
CA VAL A 15 25.30 -4.29 -2.24
C VAL A 15 24.51 -3.98 -3.52
N PRO A 16 23.20 -3.67 -3.44
CA PRO A 16 22.39 -3.46 -4.64
C PRO A 16 22.61 -2.09 -5.28
N ASP A 17 22.50 -2.04 -6.59
CA ASP A 17 22.46 -0.82 -7.37
C ASP A 17 21.01 -0.37 -7.60
N PHE A 18 20.68 0.84 -7.17
CA PHE A 18 19.35 1.44 -7.30
C PHE A 18 19.29 2.32 -8.54
N TYR A 19 18.58 1.86 -9.57
CA TYR A 19 18.33 2.63 -10.79
C TYR A 19 17.17 3.61 -10.59
N CYS A 20 17.42 4.91 -10.74
CA CYS A 20 16.41 5.96 -10.61
C CYS A 20 16.70 7.15 -11.52
N TYR A 21 15.66 7.92 -11.88
CA TYR A 21 15.85 9.23 -12.53
C TYR A 21 16.22 10.29 -11.50
N ARG A 22 15.52 10.32 -10.38
CA ARG A 22 15.76 11.23 -9.26
C ARG A 22 15.53 10.51 -7.96
N HIS A 23 16.36 10.78 -7.00
CA HIS A 23 16.11 10.41 -5.62
C HIS A 23 16.09 11.67 -4.76
N ARG A 24 15.13 11.74 -3.83
CA ARG A 24 15.01 12.84 -2.85
C ARG A 24 15.70 12.52 -1.54
N LEU A 25 15.95 11.25 -1.31
CA LEU A 25 16.64 10.78 -0.12
C LEU A 25 18.13 10.69 -0.43
N ASN A 26 18.96 11.25 0.45
CA ASN A 26 20.39 10.98 0.44
C ASN A 26 20.69 9.71 1.26
N LEU A 27 21.91 9.22 1.19
CA LEU A 27 22.30 8.00 1.89
C LEU A 27 22.27 8.20 3.42
N ASP A 28 22.54 9.40 3.91
CA ASP A 28 22.54 9.70 5.35
C ASP A 28 21.13 9.68 5.92
N ASP A 29 20.13 10.22 5.19
CA ASP A 29 18.70 10.13 5.55
C ASP A 29 18.25 8.67 5.62
N ILE A 30 18.70 7.85 4.66
CA ILE A 30 18.38 6.42 4.62
C ILE A 30 19.00 5.70 5.81
N LYS A 31 20.26 5.96 6.12
CA LYS A 31 20.96 5.38 7.26
C LYS A 31 20.33 5.80 8.58
N ALA A 32 19.98 7.08 8.73
CA ALA A 32 19.32 7.59 9.93
C ALA A 32 17.98 6.87 10.21
N HIS A 33 17.24 6.52 9.16
CA HIS A 33 15.93 5.89 9.31
C HIS A 33 15.99 4.35 9.35
N TYR A 34 16.88 3.73 8.54
CA TYR A 34 16.93 2.26 8.37
C TYR A 34 18.15 1.60 9.03
N GLY A 35 19.04 2.39 9.62
CA GLY A 35 20.26 1.96 10.33
C GLY A 35 21.54 2.13 9.51
N GLU A 36 22.64 2.41 10.21
CA GLU A 36 23.96 2.68 9.63
C GLU A 36 24.53 1.55 8.76
N ALA A 37 24.10 0.31 9.02
CA ALA A 37 24.59 -0.86 8.30
C ALA A 37 24.03 -1.00 6.88
N ILE A 38 23.05 -0.18 6.47
CA ILE A 38 22.45 -0.27 5.13
C ILE A 38 23.43 0.23 4.08
N GLN A 39 23.67 -0.59 3.05
CA GLN A 39 24.56 -0.30 1.93
C GLN A 39 23.82 -0.44 0.61
N LEU A 40 23.93 0.56 -0.23
CA LEU A 40 23.38 0.58 -1.60
C LEU A 40 24.10 1.63 -2.44
N ASN A 41 24.04 1.49 -3.76
CA ASN A 41 24.54 2.49 -4.70
C ASN A 41 23.35 3.13 -5.44
N PHE A 42 23.39 4.45 -5.66
CA PHE A 42 22.45 5.12 -6.55
C PHE A 42 23.04 5.26 -7.94
N ILE A 43 22.38 4.67 -8.95
CA ILE A 43 22.68 4.86 -10.36
C ILE A 43 21.62 5.80 -10.93
N THR A 44 21.98 7.07 -11.08
CA THR A 44 21.07 8.09 -11.62
C THR A 44 21.11 8.09 -13.12
N ILE A 45 20.00 7.76 -13.76
CA ILE A 45 19.81 7.88 -15.19
C ILE A 45 19.32 9.30 -15.50
N LYS A 46 19.92 9.95 -16.51
CA LYS A 46 19.55 11.32 -16.89
C LYS A 46 18.08 11.38 -17.30
N GLU A 47 17.29 12.12 -16.53
CA GLU A 47 15.88 12.31 -16.81
C GLU A 47 15.70 13.11 -18.11
N PRO A 48 15.01 12.57 -19.13
CA PRO A 48 14.71 13.32 -20.32
C PRO A 48 13.65 14.40 -20.02
N LYS A 49 13.72 15.54 -20.68
CA LYS A 49 12.69 16.59 -20.61
C LYS A 49 11.47 16.22 -21.46
N LEU A 50 10.77 15.15 -21.07
CA LEU A 50 9.61 14.62 -21.78
C LEU A 50 8.41 14.52 -20.80
N PRO A 51 7.17 14.48 -21.30
CA PRO A 51 6.03 14.15 -20.46
C PRO A 51 6.24 12.85 -19.69
N PHE A 52 5.69 12.75 -18.48
CA PHE A 52 5.92 11.66 -17.51
C PHE A 52 5.82 10.24 -18.14
N GLU A 53 4.91 10.04 -19.07
CA GLU A 53 4.62 8.77 -19.71
C GLU A 53 5.74 8.31 -20.67
N TRP A 54 6.32 9.25 -21.39
CA TRP A 54 7.47 9.02 -22.24
C TRP A 54 8.73 8.76 -21.41
N ASN A 55 8.78 9.36 -20.22
CA ASN A 55 9.87 9.14 -19.27
C ASN A 55 9.92 7.69 -18.79
N ILE A 56 8.77 7.03 -18.52
CA ILE A 56 8.73 5.63 -18.11
C ILE A 56 9.26 4.73 -19.23
N THR A 57 8.81 4.94 -20.49
CA THR A 57 9.28 4.13 -21.62
C THR A 57 10.79 4.32 -21.85
N ARG A 58 11.27 5.55 -21.72
CA ARG A 58 12.69 5.85 -21.83
C ARG A 58 13.49 5.25 -20.69
N PHE A 59 12.98 5.34 -19.46
CA PHE A 59 13.59 4.72 -18.30
C PHE A 59 13.77 3.22 -18.49
N ASN A 60 12.72 2.53 -18.92
CA ASN A 60 12.78 1.09 -19.20
C ASN A 60 13.83 0.76 -20.28
N SER A 61 13.89 1.55 -21.34
CA SER A 61 14.90 1.39 -22.39
C SER A 61 16.32 1.61 -21.88
N ASP A 62 16.50 2.61 -21.02
CA ASP A 62 17.82 2.93 -20.47
C ASP A 62 18.24 1.88 -19.42
N VAL A 63 17.30 1.43 -18.56
CA VAL A 63 17.53 0.33 -17.61
C VAL A 63 17.95 -0.94 -18.37
N ASN A 64 17.22 -1.35 -19.42
CA ASN A 64 17.54 -2.55 -20.20
C ASN A 64 18.97 -2.57 -20.78
N LYS A 65 19.57 -1.39 -21.03
CA LYS A 65 20.96 -1.33 -21.51
C LYS A 65 21.98 -1.62 -20.43
N HIS A 66 21.63 -1.29 -19.17
CA HIS A 66 22.56 -1.35 -18.04
C HIS A 66 22.43 -2.61 -17.19
N VAL A 67 21.26 -3.30 -17.24
CA VAL A 67 21.01 -4.44 -16.34
C VAL A 67 21.40 -5.80 -16.90
N ARG A 68 22.03 -5.84 -18.08
CA ARG A 68 22.39 -7.11 -18.74
C ARG A 68 23.45 -7.92 -18.01
N ASP A 69 24.27 -7.23 -17.22
CA ASP A 69 25.41 -7.82 -16.51
C ASP A 69 25.08 -8.17 -15.06
N TYR A 70 23.79 -8.04 -14.65
CA TYR A 70 23.34 -8.39 -13.32
C TYR A 70 22.76 -9.79 -13.27
N ASP A 71 23.05 -10.53 -12.21
CA ASP A 71 22.52 -11.87 -11.96
C ASP A 71 21.02 -11.85 -11.67
N LEU A 72 20.51 -10.77 -11.09
CA LEU A 72 19.10 -10.58 -10.72
C LEU A 72 18.70 -9.11 -10.81
N VAL A 73 17.54 -8.84 -11.40
CA VAL A 73 16.90 -7.53 -11.39
C VAL A 73 15.65 -7.59 -10.52
N ILE A 74 15.57 -6.75 -9.50
CA ILE A 74 14.40 -6.63 -8.63
C ILE A 74 13.57 -5.42 -9.03
N ASN A 75 12.39 -5.66 -9.59
CA ASN A 75 11.44 -4.62 -9.90
C ASN A 75 10.50 -4.40 -8.69
N SER A 76 10.79 -3.39 -7.89
CA SER A 76 9.96 -2.97 -6.74
C SER A 76 8.99 -1.83 -7.06
N ASN A 77 8.85 -1.47 -8.34
CA ASN A 77 7.97 -0.39 -8.77
C ASN A 77 6.54 -0.91 -9.05
N ASN A 78 5.56 -0.02 -9.02
CA ASN A 78 4.14 -0.32 -9.34
C ASN A 78 3.90 -0.62 -10.83
N THR A 79 4.93 -0.65 -11.64
CA THR A 79 4.83 -0.80 -13.09
C THR A 79 5.71 -1.95 -13.55
N SER A 80 5.23 -2.73 -14.52
CA SER A 80 6.09 -3.65 -15.25
C SER A 80 7.17 -2.86 -16.00
N LEU A 81 8.39 -3.36 -16.02
CA LEU A 81 9.50 -2.65 -16.67
C LEU A 81 9.70 -3.06 -18.13
N GLY A 82 8.96 -4.05 -18.65
CA GLY A 82 9.15 -4.55 -20.01
C GLY A 82 10.62 -4.89 -20.28
N LEU A 83 11.27 -5.57 -19.33
CA LEU A 83 12.67 -5.95 -19.41
C LEU A 83 12.88 -7.06 -20.42
N ASP A 84 14.12 -7.24 -20.90
CA ASP A 84 14.49 -8.31 -21.82
C ASP A 84 14.18 -9.67 -21.18
N SER A 85 13.50 -10.55 -21.92
CA SER A 85 13.10 -11.89 -21.46
C SER A 85 14.27 -12.83 -21.11
N LYS A 86 15.49 -12.44 -21.42
CA LYS A 86 16.71 -13.19 -21.04
C LYS A 86 17.19 -12.86 -19.63
N LEU A 87 16.68 -11.77 -19.04
CA LEU A 87 17.06 -11.37 -17.70
C LEU A 87 16.34 -12.23 -16.66
N ASN A 88 16.96 -12.40 -15.51
CA ASN A 88 16.36 -12.99 -14.34
C ASN A 88 15.71 -11.86 -13.52
N VAL A 89 14.38 -11.79 -13.52
CA VAL A 89 13.64 -10.67 -12.92
C VAL A 89 12.74 -11.16 -11.79
N LEU A 90 12.82 -10.52 -10.62
CA LEU A 90 11.84 -10.60 -9.56
C LEU A 90 10.99 -9.34 -9.57
N SER A 91 9.71 -9.47 -9.91
CA SER A 91 8.77 -8.37 -9.89
C SER A 91 7.87 -8.44 -8.66
N TYR A 92 7.89 -7.38 -7.85
CA TYR A 92 6.98 -7.23 -6.71
C TYR A 92 5.75 -6.42 -7.10
N VAL A 93 4.62 -7.10 -7.23
CA VAL A 93 3.36 -6.54 -7.70
C VAL A 93 2.59 -5.90 -6.54
N HIS A 94 2.46 -4.56 -6.54
CA HIS A 94 1.71 -3.84 -5.52
C HIS A 94 0.21 -3.81 -5.81
N TYR A 95 -0.18 -3.50 -7.05
CA TYR A 95 -1.55 -3.57 -7.54
C TYR A 95 -1.58 -3.52 -9.07
N PRO A 96 -2.22 -4.46 -9.74
CA PRO A 96 -2.34 -4.44 -11.20
C PRO A 96 -3.37 -3.38 -11.61
N ARG A 97 -2.93 -2.37 -12.35
CA ARG A 97 -3.84 -1.34 -12.88
C ARG A 97 -4.59 -1.87 -14.09
N LYS A 98 -5.92 -1.91 -14.02
CA LYS A 98 -6.76 -2.29 -15.17
C LYS A 98 -6.64 -1.25 -16.27
N ALA A 99 -6.22 -1.67 -17.47
CA ALA A 99 -6.35 -0.83 -18.64
C ALA A 99 -7.85 -0.60 -18.93
N ARG A 100 -8.33 0.64 -18.87
CA ARG A 100 -9.75 0.99 -19.10
C ARG A 100 -10.30 0.63 -20.48
N LEU A 101 -9.49 0.05 -21.37
CA LEU A 101 -9.82 -0.25 -22.75
C LEU A 101 -10.46 -1.60 -23.00
N MET A 102 -10.72 -2.42 -21.98
CA MET A 102 -11.25 -3.78 -22.17
C MET A 102 -12.77 -3.86 -22.41
N GLY A 103 -13.45 -2.77 -22.64
CA GLY A 103 -14.86 -2.77 -23.06
C GLY A 103 -15.00 -1.98 -24.35
N GLY A 104 -15.17 -2.66 -25.50
CA GLY A 104 -15.50 -2.14 -26.83
C GLY A 104 -14.82 -0.81 -27.23
N ILE A 105 -14.03 -0.83 -28.26
CA ILE A 105 -13.29 0.34 -28.76
C ILE A 105 -14.27 1.26 -29.50
N SER A 106 -14.72 2.36 -28.86
CA SER A 106 -15.30 3.47 -29.62
C SER A 106 -14.19 4.46 -29.99
N ILE A 107 -14.32 5.13 -31.14
CA ILE A 107 -13.38 6.16 -31.58
C ILE A 107 -13.22 7.27 -30.53
N LYS A 108 -14.27 7.58 -29.79
CA LYS A 108 -14.24 8.54 -28.68
C LYS A 108 -13.36 8.04 -27.53
N LYS A 109 -13.43 6.76 -27.18
CA LYS A 109 -12.53 6.14 -26.17
C LYS A 109 -11.07 6.11 -26.65
N LEU A 110 -10.83 5.93 -27.94
CA LEU A 110 -9.46 5.96 -28.51
C LEU A 110 -8.85 7.37 -28.44
N LEU A 111 -9.66 8.40 -28.67
CA LEU A 111 -9.24 9.80 -28.54
C LEU A 111 -9.01 10.21 -27.07
N ASP A 112 -9.86 9.72 -26.16
CA ASP A 112 -9.70 9.95 -24.72
C ASP A 112 -8.46 9.22 -24.15
N VAL A 113 -8.14 8.04 -24.67
CA VAL A 113 -6.91 7.28 -24.36
C VAL A 113 -5.66 7.98 -24.86
N GLY A 114 -5.73 8.60 -26.06
CA GLY A 114 -4.65 9.42 -26.59
C GLY A 114 -4.37 10.67 -25.75
N ARG A 115 -5.32 11.07 -24.91
CA ARG A 115 -5.21 12.21 -23.97
C ARG A 115 -4.87 11.79 -22.53
N ASP A 116 -5.04 10.52 -22.19
CA ASP A 116 -4.69 9.96 -20.89
C ASP A 116 -3.43 9.07 -21.03
N PRO A 117 -2.28 9.63 -20.73
CA PRO A 117 -0.99 8.96 -20.87
C PRO A 117 -0.84 7.69 -20.02
N MET A 118 -1.56 7.60 -18.88
CA MET A 118 -1.58 6.38 -18.06
C MET A 118 -2.32 5.21 -18.76
N GLN A 119 -3.31 5.52 -19.61
CA GLN A 119 -4.03 4.49 -20.38
C GLN A 119 -3.22 4.02 -21.60
N LEU A 120 -2.47 4.91 -22.25
CA LEU A 120 -1.52 4.54 -23.29
C LEU A 120 -0.40 3.63 -22.76
N ASN A 121 0.10 3.91 -21.56
CA ASN A 121 1.04 3.03 -20.90
C ASN A 121 0.43 1.68 -20.56
N ALA A 122 -0.80 1.63 -20.04
CA ALA A 122 -1.48 0.38 -19.75
C ALA A 122 -1.69 -0.47 -21.03
N LEU A 123 -1.94 0.14 -22.20
CA LEU A 123 -1.96 -0.55 -23.49
C LEU A 123 -0.58 -1.07 -23.91
N ARG A 124 0.46 -0.26 -23.75
CA ARG A 124 1.84 -0.69 -24.02
C ARG A 124 2.28 -1.81 -23.08
N TYR A 125 1.87 -1.77 -21.81
CA TYR A 125 2.16 -2.84 -20.85
C TYR A 125 1.56 -4.17 -21.26
N ARG A 126 0.33 -4.18 -21.76
CA ARG A 126 -0.30 -5.40 -22.28
C ARG A 126 0.41 -5.94 -23.53
N TRP A 127 1.01 -5.05 -24.33
CA TRP A 127 1.75 -5.42 -25.54
C TRP A 127 3.18 -5.91 -25.27
N HIS A 128 3.79 -5.47 -24.17
CA HIS A 128 5.18 -5.76 -23.82
C HIS A 128 5.36 -6.57 -22.53
N SER A 129 4.29 -6.99 -21.86
CA SER A 129 4.38 -7.84 -20.68
C SER A 129 4.60 -9.31 -21.09
N THR A 130 5.65 -9.58 -21.82
CA THR A 130 6.22 -10.93 -21.86
C THR A 130 6.89 -11.15 -20.50
N VAL A 131 6.20 -11.84 -19.61
CA VAL A 131 6.86 -12.45 -18.45
C VAL A 131 7.88 -13.43 -19.03
N GLY A 132 9.16 -13.18 -18.79
CA GLY A 132 10.22 -14.07 -19.26
C GLY A 132 10.13 -15.43 -18.56
N PRO A 133 10.68 -16.50 -19.14
CA PRO A 133 10.62 -17.83 -18.54
C PRO A 133 11.31 -17.93 -17.18
N ASN A 134 12.18 -16.99 -16.88
CA ASN A 134 12.92 -16.91 -15.60
C ASN A 134 12.36 -15.87 -14.63
N ASP A 135 11.31 -15.15 -15.01
CA ASP A 135 10.72 -14.11 -14.18
C ASP A 135 9.95 -14.72 -13.01
N LEU A 136 10.07 -14.08 -11.86
CA LEU A 136 9.30 -14.39 -10.66
C LEU A 136 8.35 -13.24 -10.36
N GLN A 137 7.06 -13.52 -10.38
CA GLN A 137 6.02 -12.53 -10.07
C GLN A 137 5.51 -12.76 -8.65
N ILE A 138 5.78 -11.82 -7.77
CA ILE A 138 5.39 -11.89 -6.35
C ILE A 138 4.36 -10.80 -6.05
N ALA A 139 3.19 -11.19 -5.54
CA ALA A 139 2.14 -10.25 -5.17
C ALA A 139 2.24 -9.86 -3.69
N ASN A 140 1.77 -8.64 -3.36
CA ASN A 140 1.73 -8.14 -2.00
C ASN A 140 0.55 -8.69 -1.16
N SER A 141 -0.37 -9.45 -1.80
CA SER A 141 -1.54 -10.07 -1.15
C SER A 141 -2.17 -11.10 -2.10
N ALA A 142 -2.98 -12.02 -1.57
CA ALA A 142 -3.76 -12.95 -2.38
C ALA A 142 -4.78 -12.21 -3.27
N PHE A 143 -5.35 -11.10 -2.76
CA PHE A 143 -6.22 -10.25 -3.57
C PHE A 143 -5.49 -9.66 -4.78
N THR A 144 -4.29 -9.12 -4.58
CA THR A 144 -3.47 -8.59 -5.68
C THR A 144 -3.08 -9.68 -6.67
N ALA A 145 -2.74 -10.89 -6.19
CA ALA A 145 -2.46 -12.05 -7.04
C ALA A 145 -3.65 -12.38 -7.95
N ALA A 146 -4.83 -12.55 -7.38
CA ALA A 146 -6.05 -12.84 -8.14
C ALA A 146 -6.37 -11.76 -9.19
N ARG A 147 -6.21 -10.46 -8.81
CA ARG A 147 -6.39 -9.35 -9.74
C ARG A 147 -5.35 -9.31 -10.85
N PHE A 148 -4.11 -9.66 -10.54
CA PHE A 148 -3.04 -9.76 -11.54
C PHE A 148 -3.33 -10.86 -12.55
N GLU A 149 -3.68 -12.05 -12.09
CA GLU A 149 -4.01 -13.20 -12.93
C GLU A 149 -5.22 -12.92 -13.82
N GLU A 150 -6.27 -12.29 -13.26
CA GLU A 150 -7.46 -11.86 -14.02
C GLU A 150 -7.11 -10.85 -15.13
N HIS A 151 -6.22 -9.88 -14.82
CA HIS A 151 -5.93 -8.79 -15.75
C HIS A 151 -4.92 -9.14 -16.83
N TYR A 152 -3.88 -9.90 -16.46
CA TYR A 152 -2.75 -10.17 -17.33
C TYR A 152 -2.73 -11.60 -17.88
N GLN A 153 -3.64 -12.46 -17.42
CA GLN A 153 -3.68 -13.87 -17.79
C GLN A 153 -2.32 -14.55 -17.58
N SER A 154 -1.59 -14.10 -16.57
CA SER A 154 -0.27 -14.56 -16.18
C SER A 154 -0.31 -14.94 -14.71
N LYS A 155 0.40 -16.01 -14.36
CA LYS A 155 0.41 -16.57 -13.01
C LYS A 155 1.27 -15.73 -12.07
N ILE A 156 0.85 -15.63 -10.81
CA ILE A 156 1.67 -15.19 -9.70
C ILE A 156 2.37 -16.41 -9.08
N ASP A 157 3.67 -16.29 -8.84
CA ASP A 157 4.49 -17.36 -8.31
C ASP A 157 4.47 -17.45 -6.78
N GLY A 158 4.11 -16.38 -6.11
CA GLY A 158 4.01 -16.36 -4.67
C GLY A 158 3.45 -15.07 -4.10
N ILE A 159 3.17 -15.10 -2.81
CA ILE A 159 2.72 -13.93 -2.04
C ILE A 159 3.79 -13.60 -1.03
N LEU A 160 4.16 -12.32 -0.99
CA LEU A 160 5.05 -11.75 0.02
C LEU A 160 4.38 -10.49 0.55
N TYR A 161 3.79 -10.58 1.72
CA TYR A 161 3.11 -9.44 2.34
C TYR A 161 4.09 -8.29 2.62
N PRO A 162 3.69 -7.02 2.44
CA PRO A 162 4.57 -5.89 2.66
C PRO A 162 5.02 -5.82 4.13
N PRO A 163 6.27 -5.43 4.39
CA PRO A 163 6.74 -5.26 5.75
C PRO A 163 6.05 -4.08 6.41
N VAL A 164 5.56 -4.28 7.62
CA VAL A 164 4.97 -3.23 8.43
C VAL A 164 5.72 -3.16 9.76
N ASP A 165 6.17 -1.96 10.09
CA ASP A 165 6.71 -1.68 11.41
C ASP A 165 5.53 -1.52 12.37
N ILE A 166 5.40 -2.45 13.30
CA ILE A 166 4.30 -2.54 14.24
C ILE A 166 4.86 -2.26 15.63
N ASP A 167 4.33 -1.21 16.24
CA ASP A 167 4.61 -0.89 17.64
C ASP A 167 3.44 -1.42 18.50
N PHE A 168 3.65 -2.57 19.12
CA PHE A 168 2.66 -3.19 20.01
C PHE A 168 2.68 -2.51 21.39
N LYS A 169 2.22 -1.27 21.45
CA LYS A 169 2.03 -0.55 22.72
C LYS A 169 0.63 -0.78 23.24
N GLU A 170 0.53 -1.17 24.50
CA GLU A 170 -0.72 -1.22 25.24
C GLU A 170 -0.91 0.09 26.02
N ASP A 171 -1.23 1.17 25.31
CA ASP A 171 -1.63 2.41 25.96
C ASP A 171 -3.08 2.33 26.46
N LYS A 172 -3.37 3.13 27.47
CA LYS A 172 -4.74 3.24 27.97
C LYS A 172 -5.67 3.77 26.87
N LYS A 173 -6.60 2.93 26.44
CA LYS A 173 -7.58 3.32 25.43
C LYS A 173 -8.49 4.43 25.94
N VAL A 174 -8.69 5.42 25.11
CA VAL A 174 -9.73 6.44 25.32
C VAL A 174 -11.02 5.86 24.76
N GLN A 175 -12.00 5.68 25.65
CA GLN A 175 -13.32 5.23 25.21
C GLN A 175 -13.87 6.18 24.14
N ASN A 176 -14.61 5.62 23.19
CA ASN A 176 -15.32 6.38 22.15
C ASN A 176 -14.39 7.12 21.17
N ARG A 177 -13.13 6.70 21.01
CA ARG A 177 -12.22 7.26 20.01
C ARG A 177 -12.08 6.36 18.80
N ILE A 178 -12.31 6.95 17.63
CA ILE A 178 -12.13 6.31 16.32
C ILE A 178 -11.05 7.08 15.57
N VAL A 179 -10.14 6.37 14.90
CA VAL A 179 -9.09 6.95 14.06
C VAL A 179 -9.15 6.36 12.65
N SER A 180 -8.88 7.18 11.66
CA SER A 180 -8.66 6.75 10.27
C SER A 180 -7.38 7.39 9.74
N LEU A 181 -6.48 6.57 9.15
CA LEU A 181 -5.23 7.03 8.57
C LEU A 181 -5.27 6.94 7.04
N GLY A 182 -4.99 8.04 6.37
CA GLY A 182 -4.88 8.04 4.92
C GLY A 182 -4.82 9.44 4.33
N ARG A 183 -4.15 9.58 3.19
CA ARG A 183 -4.14 10.85 2.44
C ARG A 183 -5.56 11.34 2.24
N PHE A 184 -5.79 12.64 2.37
CA PHE A 184 -7.09 13.22 2.02
C PHE A 184 -7.29 13.13 0.51
N SER A 185 -8.20 12.24 0.10
CA SER A 185 -8.52 11.99 -1.31
C SER A 185 -9.84 11.22 -1.46
N PRO A 186 -10.62 11.43 -2.54
CA PRO A 186 -11.94 10.83 -2.70
C PRO A 186 -11.97 9.30 -2.57
N ASN A 187 -10.93 8.62 -3.03
CA ASN A 187 -10.86 7.15 -2.94
C ASN A 187 -10.71 6.62 -1.50
N LYS A 188 -10.22 7.44 -0.56
CA LYS A 188 -10.16 7.10 0.87
C LYS A 188 -11.48 7.32 1.61
N ARG A 189 -12.48 7.95 0.94
CA ARG A 189 -13.88 8.04 1.38
C ARG A 189 -14.08 8.71 2.74
N GLN A 190 -13.23 9.70 3.07
CA GLN A 190 -13.37 10.46 4.32
C GLN A 190 -14.72 11.19 4.42
N LEU A 191 -15.29 11.64 3.29
CA LEU A 191 -16.63 12.27 3.30
C LEU A 191 -17.72 11.32 3.81
N GLU A 192 -17.67 10.05 3.44
CA GLU A 192 -18.61 9.05 3.91
C GLU A 192 -18.40 8.75 5.40
N GLN A 193 -17.14 8.69 5.85
CA GLN A 193 -16.81 8.56 7.27
C GLN A 193 -17.31 9.76 8.08
N ILE A 194 -17.20 10.99 7.56
CA ILE A 194 -17.74 12.20 8.21
C ILE A 194 -19.26 12.11 8.32
N LYS A 195 -19.95 11.78 7.22
CA LYS A 195 -21.42 11.71 7.20
C LYS A 195 -21.98 10.68 8.19
N MET A 196 -21.34 9.54 8.34
CA MET A 196 -21.80 8.49 9.26
C MET A 196 -21.70 8.93 10.71
N MET A 197 -20.81 9.88 11.05
CA MET A 197 -20.67 10.39 12.43
C MET A 197 -21.88 11.18 12.94
N ALA A 198 -22.78 11.62 12.05
CA ALA A 198 -24.08 12.15 12.46
C ALA A 198 -24.94 11.11 13.20
N HIS A 199 -24.68 9.81 12.96
CA HIS A 199 -25.38 8.69 13.59
C HIS A 199 -24.59 8.07 14.76
N LEU A 200 -23.43 8.67 15.10
CA LEU A 200 -22.54 8.18 16.15
C LEU A 200 -22.02 9.37 17.03
N PRO A 201 -22.93 10.18 17.62
CA PRO A 201 -22.57 11.41 18.33
C PRO A 201 -21.76 11.15 19.61
N GLU A 202 -21.82 9.95 20.16
CA GLU A 202 -21.10 9.52 21.35
C GLU A 202 -19.62 9.21 21.10
N TYR A 203 -19.17 9.19 19.83
CA TYR A 203 -17.79 8.91 19.43
C TYR A 203 -17.12 10.13 18.80
N ASP A 204 -15.81 10.25 19.00
CA ASP A 204 -14.95 11.20 18.30
C ASP A 204 -14.20 10.50 17.15
N LEU A 205 -14.28 11.08 15.95
CA LEU A 205 -13.53 10.63 14.77
C LEU A 205 -12.35 11.55 14.48
N TYR A 206 -11.17 10.98 14.39
CA TYR A 206 -9.94 11.66 13.98
C TYR A 206 -9.51 11.15 12.59
N LEU A 207 -9.59 12.01 11.59
CA LEU A 207 -9.13 11.75 10.22
C LEU A 207 -7.73 12.34 10.07
N ILE A 208 -6.72 11.48 9.95
CA ILE A 208 -5.31 11.87 9.97
C ILE A 208 -4.68 11.54 8.62
N GLY A 209 -3.97 12.49 8.02
CA GLY A 209 -3.26 12.24 6.78
C GLY A 209 -2.68 13.46 6.11
N PHE A 210 -2.00 13.23 4.98
CA PHE A 210 -1.44 14.31 4.17
C PHE A 210 -2.51 15.03 3.37
N LYS A 211 -2.43 16.37 3.32
CA LYS A 211 -3.33 17.22 2.53
C LYS A 211 -2.90 17.26 1.06
N ASN A 212 -2.98 16.13 0.36
CA ASN A 212 -2.60 16.01 -1.04
C ASN A 212 -3.58 16.69 -2.00
N ASP A 213 -4.89 16.56 -1.72
CA ASP A 213 -5.98 17.17 -2.48
C ASP A 213 -6.63 18.24 -1.60
N HIS A 214 -6.23 19.50 -1.83
CA HIS A 214 -6.72 20.63 -1.07
C HIS A 214 -8.23 20.84 -1.23
N ALA A 215 -8.76 20.70 -2.45
CA ALA A 215 -10.19 20.88 -2.72
C ALA A 215 -11.03 19.81 -2.00
N TYR A 216 -10.57 18.55 -1.98
CA TYR A 216 -11.24 17.49 -1.25
C TYR A 216 -11.18 17.70 0.27
N PHE A 217 -10.03 18.13 0.80
CA PHE A 217 -9.90 18.46 2.22
C PHE A 217 -10.86 19.56 2.63
N ASP A 218 -10.94 20.65 1.84
CA ASP A 218 -11.85 21.77 2.09
C ASP A 218 -13.32 21.32 2.00
N THR A 219 -13.65 20.40 1.08
CA THR A 219 -14.99 19.78 1.02
C THR A 219 -15.29 18.97 2.28
N CYS A 220 -14.32 18.25 2.83
CA CYS A 220 -14.47 17.55 4.11
C CYS A 220 -14.78 18.54 5.26
N ALA A 221 -14.02 19.62 5.36
CA ALA A 221 -14.22 20.65 6.39
C ALA A 221 -15.61 21.32 6.29
N GLN A 222 -16.01 21.72 5.08
CA GLN A 222 -17.34 22.29 4.82
C GLN A 222 -18.47 21.29 5.15
N THR A 223 -18.26 20.00 4.94
CA THR A 223 -19.25 18.97 5.26
C THR A 223 -19.43 18.85 6.78
N ILE A 224 -18.36 18.90 7.56
CA ILE A 224 -18.40 18.89 9.03
C ILE A 224 -19.21 20.11 9.54
N GLU A 225 -18.91 21.29 9.02
CA GLU A 225 -19.61 22.54 9.37
C GLU A 225 -21.10 22.47 8.99
N LYS A 226 -21.41 22.10 7.74
CA LYS A 226 -22.79 21.98 7.24
C LYS A 226 -23.64 21.01 8.06
N LEU A 227 -23.05 19.91 8.54
CA LEU A 227 -23.74 18.92 9.37
C LEU A 227 -23.72 19.26 10.86
N GLY A 228 -23.03 20.33 11.26
CA GLY A 228 -22.91 20.75 12.66
C GLY A 228 -22.18 19.75 13.55
N LEU A 229 -21.29 18.92 12.98
CA LEU A 229 -20.59 17.86 13.71
C LEU A 229 -19.50 18.45 14.61
N LYS A 230 -19.60 18.20 15.91
CA LYS A 230 -18.59 18.61 16.91
C LYS A 230 -17.60 17.51 17.25
N ASN A 231 -17.88 16.31 16.80
CA ASN A 231 -17.16 15.06 17.12
C ASN A 231 -16.28 14.57 15.97
N VAL A 232 -15.93 15.41 14.99
CA VAL A 232 -15.02 15.06 13.89
C VAL A 232 -13.85 16.05 13.85
N ARG A 233 -12.64 15.52 13.72
CA ARG A 233 -11.39 16.29 13.63
C ARG A 233 -10.64 15.90 12.36
N LEU A 234 -10.25 16.89 11.54
CA LEU A 234 -9.33 16.73 10.42
C LEU A 234 -7.92 17.12 10.89
N ILE A 235 -6.99 16.20 10.82
CA ILE A 235 -5.59 16.42 11.22
C ILE A 235 -4.71 16.22 9.99
N ALA A 236 -4.34 17.34 9.37
CA ALA A 236 -3.46 17.34 8.22
C ALA A 236 -2.00 17.38 8.68
N ASP A 237 -1.16 16.58 8.03
CA ASP A 237 0.29 16.62 8.19
C ASP A 237 0.77 16.50 9.65
N ALA A 238 0.08 15.64 10.44
CA ALA A 238 0.41 15.35 11.83
C ALA A 238 1.86 14.89 11.98
N SER A 239 2.49 15.27 13.09
CA SER A 239 3.78 14.68 13.47
C SER A 239 3.63 13.18 13.72
N GLU A 240 4.75 12.47 13.68
CA GLU A 240 4.75 11.02 13.98
C GLU A 240 4.28 10.75 15.41
N GLU A 241 4.70 11.57 16.36
CA GLU A 241 4.30 11.47 17.77
C GLU A 241 2.79 11.69 17.94
N GLU A 242 2.23 12.75 17.34
CA GLU A 242 0.78 13.04 17.38
C GLU A 242 -0.03 11.91 16.74
N ARG A 243 0.37 11.46 15.55
CA ARG A 243 -0.27 10.34 14.86
C ARG A 243 -0.27 9.07 15.71
N ASN A 244 0.89 8.72 16.27
CA ASN A 244 1.05 7.51 17.08
C ASN A 244 0.27 7.61 18.39
N GLY A 245 0.29 8.77 19.06
CA GLY A 245 -0.49 9.00 20.29
C GLY A 245 -1.99 8.87 20.06
N LEU A 246 -2.51 9.37 18.95
CA LEU A 246 -3.91 9.20 18.59
C LEU A 246 -4.24 7.74 18.28
N LEU A 247 -3.38 7.07 17.54
CA LEU A 247 -3.57 5.68 17.13
C LEU A 247 -3.54 4.71 18.32
N THR A 248 -2.55 4.85 19.21
CA THR A 248 -2.42 3.97 20.40
C THR A 248 -3.55 4.18 21.40
N SER A 249 -4.10 5.38 21.49
CA SER A 249 -5.21 5.69 22.38
C SER A 249 -6.60 5.36 21.82
N ALA A 250 -6.74 5.10 20.52
CA ALA A 250 -8.04 4.85 19.90
C ALA A 250 -8.58 3.43 20.18
N THR A 251 -9.89 3.31 20.32
CA THR A 251 -10.59 2.02 20.45
C THR A 251 -10.79 1.37 19.09
N PHE A 252 -11.20 2.15 18.09
CA PHE A 252 -11.47 1.67 16.74
C PHE A 252 -10.60 2.35 15.69
N PHE A 253 -10.31 1.62 14.64
CA PHE A 253 -9.64 2.10 13.43
C PHE A 253 -10.53 1.87 12.22
N ILE A 254 -10.81 2.90 11.42
CA ILE A 254 -11.64 2.77 10.21
C ILE A 254 -10.76 2.87 8.95
N HIS A 255 -11.00 1.96 7.99
CA HIS A 255 -10.41 2.04 6.66
C HIS A 255 -11.48 1.79 5.58
N SER A 256 -11.78 2.82 4.78
CA SER A 256 -12.90 2.83 3.83
C SER A 256 -12.50 2.69 2.36
N LEU A 257 -11.22 2.57 2.01
CA LEU A 257 -10.83 2.32 0.63
C LEU A 257 -11.34 0.96 0.18
N ARG A 258 -12.13 0.96 -0.90
CA ARG A 258 -12.59 -0.27 -1.54
C ARG A 258 -11.47 -0.89 -2.36
N GLU A 259 -11.40 -2.21 -2.37
CA GLU A 259 -10.36 -2.97 -3.08
C GLU A 259 -8.93 -2.52 -2.70
N GLU A 260 -8.71 -2.17 -1.42
CA GLU A 260 -7.35 -1.90 -0.91
C GLU A 260 -6.45 -3.11 -1.20
N PRO A 261 -5.29 -2.93 -1.84
CA PRO A 261 -4.42 -4.05 -2.18
C PRO A 261 -3.97 -4.90 -1.00
N PHE A 262 -3.68 -4.28 0.15
CA PHE A 262 -3.29 -4.97 1.38
C PHE A 262 -3.85 -4.28 2.62
N GLY A 263 -3.40 -3.06 2.96
CA GLY A 263 -3.86 -2.31 4.12
C GLY A 263 -2.82 -2.10 5.20
N ILE A 264 -1.66 -1.55 4.85
CA ILE A 264 -0.57 -1.25 5.80
C ILE A 264 -1.08 -0.45 7.01
N THR A 265 -1.90 0.58 6.80
CA THR A 265 -2.43 1.40 7.89
C THR A 265 -3.38 0.64 8.80
N THR A 266 -4.10 -0.36 8.27
CA THR A 266 -4.95 -1.26 9.08
C THR A 266 -4.08 -2.14 9.97
N VAL A 267 -2.99 -2.70 9.45
CA VAL A 267 -2.01 -3.47 10.25
C VAL A 267 -1.44 -2.61 11.36
N GLN A 268 -1.06 -1.35 11.08
CA GLN A 268 -0.59 -0.40 12.09
C GLN A 268 -1.65 -0.12 13.17
N GLY A 269 -2.91 0.08 12.77
CA GLY A 269 -4.02 0.27 13.71
C GLY A 269 -4.22 -0.92 14.63
N ILE A 270 -4.17 -2.14 14.10
CA ILE A 270 -4.25 -3.39 14.89
C ILE A 270 -3.05 -3.50 15.84
N GLY A 271 -1.85 -3.23 15.37
CA GLY A 271 -0.64 -3.23 16.19
C GLY A 271 -0.74 -2.25 17.37
N ALA A 272 -1.27 -1.06 17.13
CA ALA A 272 -1.56 -0.07 18.17
C ALA A 272 -2.75 -0.47 19.10
N GLY A 273 -3.34 -1.64 18.90
CA GLY A 273 -4.42 -2.18 19.73
C GLY A 273 -5.81 -1.65 19.39
N CYS A 274 -6.03 -1.05 18.23
CA CYS A 274 -7.37 -0.71 17.75
C CYS A 274 -8.09 -1.97 17.23
N LEU A 275 -9.43 -1.98 17.33
CA LEU A 275 -10.27 -2.88 16.55
C LEU A 275 -10.49 -2.26 15.17
N PRO A 276 -10.11 -2.94 14.09
CA PRO A 276 -10.29 -2.41 12.75
C PRO A 276 -11.72 -2.60 12.28
N LEU A 277 -12.29 -1.58 11.66
CA LEU A 277 -13.53 -1.64 10.89
C LEU A 277 -13.17 -1.34 9.43
N VAL A 278 -13.27 -2.34 8.57
CA VAL A 278 -12.79 -2.24 7.19
C VAL A 278 -13.90 -2.61 6.19
N HIS A 279 -13.83 -2.00 5.01
CA HIS A 279 -14.75 -2.40 3.93
C HIS A 279 -14.49 -3.86 3.52
N ASN A 280 -15.56 -4.66 3.33
CA ASN A 280 -15.49 -6.10 3.00
C ASN A 280 -15.01 -6.35 1.56
N SER A 281 -13.87 -5.78 1.17
CA SER A 281 -13.27 -5.97 -0.15
C SER A 281 -11.76 -5.89 -0.10
N GLY A 282 -11.11 -6.39 -1.15
CA GLY A 282 -9.66 -6.26 -1.29
C GLY A 282 -8.85 -7.12 -0.34
N GLY A 283 -7.58 -6.79 -0.21
CA GLY A 283 -6.62 -7.42 0.71
C GLY A 283 -6.92 -7.13 2.18
N GLN A 284 -7.82 -6.19 2.50
CA GLN A 284 -8.31 -5.98 3.86
C GLN A 284 -8.91 -7.24 4.48
N ARG A 285 -9.48 -8.13 3.66
CA ARG A 285 -10.05 -9.40 4.12
C ARG A 285 -8.98 -10.37 4.62
N GLU A 286 -7.74 -10.22 4.17
CA GLU A 286 -6.60 -11.00 4.64
C GLU A 286 -6.06 -10.43 5.96
N VAL A 287 -6.02 -9.10 6.07
CA VAL A 287 -5.58 -8.40 7.29
C VAL A 287 -6.61 -8.53 8.42
N VAL A 288 -7.90 -8.51 8.08
CA VAL A 288 -9.02 -8.59 9.01
C VAL A 288 -9.88 -9.81 8.65
N PRO A 289 -9.51 -11.03 9.08
CA PRO A 289 -10.20 -12.27 8.68
C PRO A 289 -11.59 -12.42 9.32
N TYR A 290 -11.92 -11.64 10.34
CA TYR A 290 -13.17 -11.68 11.07
C TYR A 290 -14.27 -10.90 10.36
N SER A 291 -15.36 -11.57 9.98
CA SER A 291 -16.47 -10.97 9.22
C SER A 291 -17.21 -9.87 9.99
N GLU A 292 -17.30 -10.01 11.31
CA GLU A 292 -17.93 -9.07 12.25
C GLU A 292 -17.21 -7.72 12.36
N LEU A 293 -16.01 -7.61 11.81
CA LEU A 293 -15.23 -6.37 11.73
C LEU A 293 -15.25 -5.75 10.32
N ARG A 294 -16.03 -6.33 9.41
CA ARG A 294 -16.11 -5.89 8.02
C ARG A 294 -17.51 -5.39 7.69
N TYR A 295 -17.59 -4.27 6.97
CA TYR A 295 -18.83 -3.64 6.55
C TYR A 295 -18.94 -3.53 5.02
N GLU A 296 -20.15 -3.38 4.49
CA GLU A 296 -20.41 -3.16 3.07
C GLU A 296 -20.63 -1.66 2.76
N SER A 297 -21.17 -0.91 3.73
CA SER A 297 -21.38 0.52 3.63
C SER A 297 -20.94 1.22 4.91
N GLU A 298 -20.41 2.43 4.80
CA GLU A 298 -20.07 3.24 5.97
C GLU A 298 -21.27 3.52 6.89
N SER A 299 -22.49 3.42 6.37
CA SER A 299 -23.72 3.49 7.17
C SER A 299 -23.90 2.32 8.16
N ASP A 300 -23.20 1.22 7.97
CA ASP A 300 -23.26 0.04 8.85
C ASP A 300 -22.39 0.22 10.09
N ILE A 301 -21.40 1.11 10.03
CA ILE A 301 -20.37 1.30 11.07
C ILE A 301 -20.98 1.67 12.43
N PRO A 302 -21.97 2.59 12.55
CA PRO A 302 -22.56 2.91 13.84
C PRO A 302 -23.18 1.71 14.57
N GLU A 303 -23.85 0.83 13.86
CA GLU A 303 -24.42 -0.39 14.42
C GLU A 303 -23.33 -1.40 14.81
N LEU A 304 -22.33 -1.59 13.96
CA LEU A 304 -21.17 -2.43 14.23
C LEU A 304 -20.43 -1.99 15.51
N VAL A 305 -20.14 -0.70 15.65
CA VAL A 305 -19.45 -0.15 16.83
C VAL A 305 -20.24 -0.45 18.10
N ARG A 306 -21.55 -0.14 18.12
CA ARG A 306 -22.40 -0.38 19.28
C ARG A 306 -22.59 -1.86 19.59
N GLY A 307 -22.61 -2.71 18.58
CA GLY A 307 -22.67 -4.17 18.73
C GLY A 307 -21.40 -4.73 19.36
N LEU A 308 -20.25 -4.29 18.89
CA LEU A 308 -18.95 -4.71 19.41
C LEU A 308 -18.75 -4.27 20.87
N GLU A 309 -19.14 -3.03 21.24
CA GLU A 309 -19.01 -2.56 22.63
C GLU A 309 -19.81 -3.38 23.65
N LYS A 310 -20.95 -3.91 23.23
CA LYS A 310 -21.79 -4.77 24.08
C LYS A 310 -21.28 -6.20 24.14
N SER A 311 -20.28 -6.55 23.32
CA SER A 311 -19.73 -7.88 23.23
C SER A 311 -18.58 -8.07 24.21
N ASP A 312 -18.62 -9.15 24.99
CA ASP A 312 -17.49 -9.56 25.83
C ASP A 312 -16.27 -10.04 25.02
N GLN A 313 -16.42 -10.16 23.69
CA GLN A 313 -15.40 -10.70 22.80
C GLN A 313 -14.38 -9.63 22.33
N ILE A 314 -14.59 -8.34 22.61
CA ILE A 314 -13.75 -7.25 22.10
C ILE A 314 -12.26 -7.42 22.44
N THR A 315 -11.98 -7.88 23.67
CA THR A 315 -10.60 -8.10 24.14
C THR A 315 -9.95 -9.29 23.45
N GLU A 316 -10.69 -10.37 23.26
CA GLU A 316 -10.17 -11.57 22.59
C GLU A 316 -9.95 -11.33 21.09
N LEU A 317 -10.85 -10.63 20.41
CA LEU A 317 -10.68 -10.21 19.01
C LEU A 317 -9.43 -9.36 18.83
N ARG A 318 -9.20 -8.41 19.76
CA ARG A 318 -8.01 -7.55 19.72
C ARG A 318 -6.72 -8.37 19.84
N LYS A 319 -6.63 -9.27 20.81
CA LYS A 319 -5.48 -10.17 21.01
C LYS A 319 -5.25 -11.08 19.81
N ALA A 320 -6.32 -11.66 19.27
CA ALA A 320 -6.25 -12.54 18.12
C ALA A 320 -5.75 -11.80 16.87
N LEU A 321 -6.24 -10.57 16.63
CA LEU A 321 -5.78 -9.72 15.53
C LEU A 321 -4.31 -9.30 15.71
N GLN A 322 -3.91 -8.88 16.91
CA GLN A 322 -2.50 -8.54 17.18
C GLN A 322 -1.57 -9.74 16.96
N LYS A 323 -2.01 -10.95 17.31
CA LYS A 323 -1.26 -12.18 17.00
C LYS A 323 -1.20 -12.43 15.50
N HIS A 324 -2.32 -12.24 14.79
CA HIS A 324 -2.41 -12.45 13.35
C HIS A 324 -1.46 -11.53 12.58
N VAL A 325 -1.44 -10.23 12.89
CA VAL A 325 -0.64 -9.24 12.15
C VAL A 325 0.87 -9.34 12.39
N ARG A 326 1.33 -10.14 13.35
CA ARG A 326 2.77 -10.42 13.53
C ARG A 326 3.41 -11.07 12.31
N SER A 327 2.62 -11.79 11.51
CA SER A 327 3.08 -12.35 10.24
C SER A 327 3.43 -11.29 9.18
N TYR A 328 3.06 -10.03 9.40
CA TYR A 328 3.34 -8.89 8.53
C TYR A 328 4.47 -7.99 9.04
N GLU A 329 5.11 -8.36 10.15
CA GLU A 329 6.27 -7.62 10.66
C GLU A 329 7.45 -7.65 9.68
N SER A 330 8.27 -6.61 9.69
CA SER A 330 9.46 -6.49 8.86
C SER A 330 10.42 -7.70 9.00
N LYS A 331 10.46 -8.35 10.17
CA LYS A 331 11.25 -9.57 10.38
C LYS A 331 10.73 -10.73 9.53
N ALA A 332 9.42 -11.00 9.56
CA ALA A 332 8.80 -12.07 8.79
C ALA A 332 8.98 -11.86 7.27
N PHE A 333 8.83 -10.60 6.82
CA PHE A 333 9.11 -10.22 5.44
C PHE A 333 10.55 -10.56 5.04
N ARG A 334 11.55 -10.18 5.86
CA ARG A 334 12.96 -10.45 5.55
C ARG A 334 13.26 -11.94 5.44
N GLU A 335 12.70 -12.75 6.32
CA GLU A 335 12.89 -14.21 6.31
C GLU A 335 12.31 -14.83 5.03
N GLN A 336 11.08 -14.47 4.66
CA GLN A 336 10.43 -14.96 3.44
C GLN A 336 11.14 -14.46 2.17
N PHE A 337 11.53 -13.19 2.13
CA PHE A 337 12.25 -12.64 0.98
C PHE A 337 13.61 -13.30 0.80
N LYS A 338 14.34 -13.59 1.87
CA LYS A 338 15.59 -14.35 1.81
C LYS A 338 15.41 -15.72 1.19
N GLN A 339 14.38 -16.46 1.61
CA GLN A 339 14.05 -17.77 1.03
C GLN A 339 13.75 -17.69 -0.47
N LEU A 340 13.04 -16.66 -0.92
CA LEU A 340 12.79 -16.41 -2.34
C LEU A 340 14.08 -16.15 -3.13
N LEU A 341 15.00 -15.35 -2.57
CA LEU A 341 16.30 -15.10 -3.20
C LEU A 341 17.17 -16.35 -3.31
N GLU A 342 17.23 -17.16 -2.25
CA GLU A 342 18.01 -18.40 -2.22
C GLU A 342 17.53 -19.44 -3.26
N GLN A 343 16.28 -19.35 -3.69
CA GLN A 343 15.73 -20.17 -4.78
C GLN A 343 16.12 -19.65 -6.17
N LYS A 344 16.43 -18.37 -6.31
CA LYS A 344 16.63 -17.69 -7.59
C LYS A 344 18.08 -17.32 -7.90
N LEU A 345 18.85 -17.06 -6.88
CA LEU A 345 20.28 -16.80 -7.06
C LEU A 345 21.02 -18.12 -7.37
N PRO A 346 22.00 -18.10 -8.27
CA PRO A 346 22.83 -19.27 -8.50
C PRO A 346 23.51 -19.67 -7.18
N LYS A 347 23.49 -20.96 -6.87
CA LYS A 347 24.24 -21.49 -5.74
C LYS A 347 25.72 -21.30 -6.04
N SER A 348 26.38 -20.45 -5.25
CA SER A 348 27.83 -20.24 -5.29
C SER A 348 28.60 -21.52 -5.01
#